data_02cff746bf5319f353c0a2645c915d0e
#
_entry.id   02cff746bf5319f353c0a2645c915d0e
#
_cell.length_a   1.000
_cell.length_b   1.000
_cell.length_c   1.000
_cell.angle_alpha   90.00
_cell.angle_beta   90.00
_cell.angle_gamma   90.00
#
_symmetry.space_group_name_H-M   'P 1'
#
loop_
_entity.id
_entity.type
_entity.pdbx_description
1 polymer ?
#
loop_
_entity_poly.entity_id
_entity_poly.type
_entity_poly.pdbx_seq_one_letter_code
_entity_poly.pdbx_strand_id
1 'polypeptide(L)'
;MSLDYNLADLLELLSLSLIFDFCPIDKYLYAMRFSDETLLDITKRFRAELTRGLGGDSNATASLKMLPTFVRSIPDGTEKGDFIALDLGGSAFRILRVKVSHENRQTVEMESETYDTPDEIMHGSGTRLFDHVAECLGNFMEKHKIKDKKLPVGFTFSFPCRQKKLDEGYLIKWTKRFKASGVEGADVVQLLNKAIEKRGVTIYLNTFKQAILCFTFAFLFSFQRS
;
A
#
# COMPACT_ATOMS: atom_id res chain seq x y z
N MET A 1 -62.77 -1.80 -8.46
CA MET A 1 -62.15 -1.83 -7.12
C MET A 1 -61.46 -0.47 -6.94
N SER A 2 -62.17 0.49 -6.29
CA SER A 2 -61.58 1.80 -6.00
C SER A 2 -60.74 1.66 -4.74
N LEU A 3 -59.48 2.02 -4.85
CA LEU A 3 -58.56 2.12 -3.70
C LEU A 3 -58.83 3.49 -3.07
N ASP A 4 -59.70 3.54 -2.07
CA ASP A 4 -59.92 4.75 -1.26
C ASP A 4 -58.76 4.85 -0.25
N TYR A 5 -57.68 5.51 -0.64
CA TYR A 5 -56.68 5.96 0.34
C TYR A 5 -57.29 7.12 1.13
N ASN A 6 -57.30 6.99 2.45
CA ASN A 6 -57.80 8.08 3.28
C ASN A 6 -56.74 9.20 3.32
N LEU A 7 -57.17 10.42 3.60
CA LEU A 7 -56.33 11.61 3.62
C LEU A 7 -55.17 11.51 4.63
N ALA A 8 -55.35 10.71 5.69
CA ALA A 8 -54.35 10.48 6.71
C ALA A 8 -53.18 9.62 6.18
N ASP A 9 -53.47 8.56 5.40
CA ASP A 9 -52.45 7.70 4.79
C ASP A 9 -51.64 8.47 3.75
N LEU A 10 -52.27 9.38 2.99
CA LEU A 10 -51.59 10.28 2.06
C LEU A 10 -50.70 11.30 2.77
N LEU A 11 -51.17 11.85 3.92
CA LEU A 11 -50.37 12.79 4.73
C LEU A 11 -49.19 12.07 5.43
N GLU A 12 -49.35 10.82 5.82
CA GLU A 12 -48.27 10.02 6.40
C GLU A 12 -47.21 9.67 5.34
N LEU A 13 -47.60 9.30 4.13
CA LEU A 13 -46.71 9.09 2.99
C LEU A 13 -46.00 10.37 2.58
N LEU A 14 -46.68 11.51 2.57
CA LEU A 14 -46.08 12.82 2.29
C LEU A 14 -45.13 13.29 3.41
N SER A 15 -45.48 13.00 4.68
CA SER A 15 -44.62 13.31 5.82
C SER A 15 -43.35 12.45 5.82
N LEU A 16 -43.44 11.17 5.45
CA LEU A 16 -42.31 10.29 5.28
C LEU A 16 -41.42 10.75 4.10
N SER A 17 -42.01 11.17 2.98
CA SER A 17 -41.21 11.70 1.86
C SER A 17 -40.53 13.04 2.22
N LEU A 18 -41.16 13.89 2.99
CA LEU A 18 -40.59 15.16 3.47
C LEU A 18 -39.51 14.96 4.55
N ILE A 19 -39.59 13.85 5.33
CA ILE A 19 -38.56 13.51 6.32
C ILE A 19 -37.33 12.93 5.64
N PHE A 20 -37.47 12.23 4.48
CA PHE A 20 -36.33 11.71 3.72
C PHE A 20 -35.58 12.77 2.90
N ASP A 21 -36.22 13.95 2.64
CA ASP A 21 -35.58 14.99 1.81
C ASP A 21 -34.68 15.99 2.55
N PHE A 22 -34.53 15.87 3.88
CA PHE A 22 -33.70 16.79 4.65
C PHE A 22 -32.76 16.11 5.65
N CYS A 23 -31.89 15.22 5.19
CA CYS A 23 -30.67 14.99 5.95
C CYS A 23 -29.66 16.12 5.58
N PRO A 24 -29.29 17.00 6.52
CA PRO A 24 -28.33 18.10 6.23
C PRO A 24 -27.02 17.61 5.59
N ILE A 25 -26.67 16.39 5.89
CA ILE A 25 -25.49 15.67 5.33
C ILE A 25 -25.62 15.42 3.82
N ASP A 26 -26.82 15.15 3.30
CA ASP A 26 -27.05 14.89 1.87
C ASP A 26 -26.67 16.11 1.01
N LYS A 27 -26.91 17.31 1.51
CA LYS A 27 -26.51 18.55 0.84
C LYS A 27 -24.99 18.64 0.63
N TYR A 28 -24.21 18.17 1.59
CA TYR A 28 -22.75 18.16 1.51
C TYR A 28 -22.22 16.97 0.71
N LEU A 29 -22.91 15.83 0.77
CA LEU A 29 -22.50 14.62 0.07
C LEU A 29 -22.96 14.58 -1.39
N TYR A 30 -23.92 15.43 -1.79
CA TYR A 30 -24.46 15.43 -3.15
C TYR A 30 -23.39 15.60 -4.23
N ALA A 31 -22.42 16.50 -4.02
CA ALA A 31 -21.31 16.70 -4.94
C ALA A 31 -20.31 15.54 -4.99
N MET A 32 -20.38 14.61 -4.04
CA MET A 32 -19.52 13.40 -3.97
C MET A 32 -20.22 12.16 -4.53
N ARG A 33 -21.49 12.28 -4.91
CA ARG A 33 -22.25 11.18 -5.52
C ARG A 33 -22.06 11.20 -7.03
N PHE A 34 -21.64 10.08 -7.58
CA PHE A 34 -21.51 9.89 -9.01
C PHE A 34 -22.63 8.97 -9.49
N SER A 35 -23.23 9.29 -10.64
CA SER A 35 -24.12 8.37 -11.34
C SER A 35 -23.34 7.18 -11.88
N ASP A 36 -24.00 6.06 -12.10
CA ASP A 36 -23.40 4.87 -12.71
C ASP A 36 -22.81 5.20 -14.10
N GLU A 37 -23.46 6.06 -14.86
CA GLU A 37 -22.96 6.55 -16.15
C GLU A 37 -21.61 7.30 -15.97
N THR A 38 -21.52 8.19 -14.99
CA THR A 38 -20.26 8.90 -14.68
C THR A 38 -19.17 7.93 -14.26
N LEU A 39 -19.48 6.94 -13.42
CA LEU A 39 -18.52 5.92 -12.99
C LEU A 39 -18.04 5.07 -14.16
N LEU A 40 -18.93 4.72 -15.07
CA LEU A 40 -18.58 3.99 -16.31
C LEU A 40 -17.68 4.81 -17.22
N ASP A 41 -17.94 6.11 -17.38
CA ASP A 41 -17.09 7.00 -18.19
C ASP A 41 -15.69 7.15 -17.57
N ILE A 42 -15.60 7.37 -16.24
CA ILE A 42 -14.33 7.39 -15.51
C ILE A 42 -13.57 6.07 -15.73
N THR A 43 -14.25 4.94 -15.63
CA THR A 43 -13.66 3.61 -15.84
C THR A 43 -13.10 3.45 -17.25
N LYS A 44 -13.82 3.91 -18.27
CA LYS A 44 -13.36 3.87 -19.67
C LYS A 44 -12.11 4.73 -19.87
N ARG A 45 -12.12 5.97 -19.37
CA ARG A 45 -10.97 6.88 -19.46
C ARG A 45 -9.75 6.34 -18.73
N PHE A 46 -9.96 5.82 -17.52
CA PHE A 46 -8.89 5.22 -16.73
C PHE A 46 -8.25 4.03 -17.44
N ARG A 47 -9.09 3.12 -18.01
CA ARG A 47 -8.61 1.98 -18.79
C ARG A 47 -7.85 2.42 -20.04
N ALA A 48 -8.29 3.46 -20.73
CA ALA A 48 -7.58 4.01 -21.88
C ALA A 48 -6.19 4.54 -21.50
N GLU A 49 -6.06 5.26 -20.38
CA GLU A 49 -4.77 5.74 -19.87
C GLU A 49 -3.85 4.61 -19.41
N LEU A 50 -4.38 3.56 -18.78
CA LEU A 50 -3.60 2.36 -18.47
C LEU A 50 -3.03 1.72 -19.75
N THR A 51 -3.84 1.59 -20.79
CA THR A 51 -3.41 1.05 -22.09
C THR A 51 -2.34 1.93 -22.73
N ARG A 52 -2.49 3.26 -22.68
CA ARG A 52 -1.45 4.19 -23.15
C ARG A 52 -0.14 4.03 -22.37
N GLY A 53 -0.23 3.85 -21.05
CA GLY A 53 0.95 3.63 -20.21
C GLY A 53 1.69 2.32 -20.49
N LEU A 54 1.00 1.30 -21.00
CA LEU A 54 1.59 0.02 -21.39
C LEU A 54 2.23 0.05 -22.78
N GLY A 55 1.84 1.00 -23.63
CA GLY A 55 2.35 1.09 -25.02
C GLY A 55 3.77 1.64 -25.08
N GLY A 56 4.65 1.01 -25.86
CA GLY A 56 6.04 1.42 -26.01
C GLY A 56 6.19 2.89 -26.45
N ASP A 57 5.43 3.29 -27.46
CA ASP A 57 5.51 4.64 -28.04
C ASP A 57 4.68 5.67 -27.25
N SER A 58 3.61 5.25 -26.60
CA SER A 58 2.68 6.14 -25.89
C SER A 58 3.03 6.32 -24.40
N ASN A 59 3.85 5.44 -23.83
CA ASN A 59 4.24 5.51 -22.43
C ASN A 59 4.82 6.87 -22.03
N ALA A 60 5.69 7.47 -22.88
CA ALA A 60 6.35 8.73 -22.57
C ALA A 60 5.36 9.89 -22.33
N THR A 61 4.22 9.88 -23.00
CA THR A 61 3.17 10.92 -22.90
C THR A 61 1.98 10.53 -22.02
N ALA A 62 1.89 9.25 -21.61
CA ALA A 62 0.82 8.78 -20.74
C ALA A 62 0.90 9.37 -19.35
N SER A 63 -0.22 9.75 -18.76
CA SER A 63 -0.31 10.21 -17.36
C SER A 63 -0.06 9.07 -16.37
N LEU A 64 -0.50 7.84 -16.72
CA LEU A 64 -0.24 6.62 -15.97
C LEU A 64 0.92 5.85 -16.61
N LYS A 65 2.05 5.82 -15.97
CA LYS A 65 3.29 5.24 -16.55
C LYS A 65 3.30 3.72 -16.62
N MET A 66 2.46 3.03 -15.87
CA MET A 66 2.39 1.56 -15.84
C MET A 66 3.77 0.91 -15.72
N LEU A 67 4.51 1.31 -14.68
CA LEU A 67 5.85 0.77 -14.44
C LEU A 67 5.79 -0.75 -14.24
N PRO A 68 6.66 -1.52 -14.92
CA PRO A 68 6.70 -2.97 -14.75
C PRO A 68 7.00 -3.39 -13.33
N THR A 69 6.33 -4.43 -12.86
CA THR A 69 6.58 -5.08 -11.58
C THR A 69 6.84 -6.57 -11.76
N PHE A 70 7.56 -7.18 -10.82
CA PHE A 70 7.78 -8.63 -10.78
C PHE A 70 6.81 -9.38 -9.87
N VAL A 71 5.87 -8.69 -9.24
CA VAL A 71 4.77 -9.32 -8.50
C VAL A 71 3.77 -9.89 -9.51
N ARG A 72 3.66 -11.22 -9.58
CA ARG A 72 2.86 -11.93 -10.60
C ARG A 72 1.72 -12.76 -10.04
N SER A 73 1.61 -12.85 -8.73
CA SER A 73 0.55 -13.60 -8.06
C SER A 73 0.02 -12.81 -6.87
N ILE A 74 -1.22 -13.06 -6.56
CA ILE A 74 -1.88 -12.60 -5.33
C ILE A 74 -1.96 -13.78 -4.37
N PRO A 75 -2.09 -13.55 -3.04
CA PRO A 75 -2.34 -14.61 -2.09
C PRO A 75 -3.57 -15.42 -2.47
N ASP A 76 -3.47 -16.74 -2.40
CA ASP A 76 -4.54 -17.68 -2.71
C ASP A 76 -5.09 -18.42 -1.48
N GLY A 77 -4.54 -18.10 -0.30
CA GLY A 77 -4.95 -18.69 0.98
C GLY A 77 -4.18 -19.96 1.36
N THR A 78 -3.21 -20.37 0.55
CA THR A 78 -2.35 -21.54 0.88
C THR A 78 -1.05 -21.12 1.58
N GLU A 79 -0.79 -19.83 1.67
CA GLU A 79 0.41 -19.29 2.29
C GLU A 79 0.45 -19.64 3.78
N LYS A 80 1.62 -20.02 4.24
CA LYS A 80 1.91 -20.28 5.65
C LYS A 80 3.33 -19.84 5.99
N GLY A 81 3.52 -19.41 7.21
CA GLY A 81 4.83 -18.99 7.69
C GLY A 81 4.79 -17.74 8.55
N ASP A 82 5.98 -17.27 8.90
CA ASP A 82 6.23 -16.08 9.69
C ASP A 82 7.03 -15.10 8.81
N PHE A 83 6.53 -13.89 8.61
CA PHE A 83 7.05 -12.93 7.64
C PHE A 83 7.21 -11.55 8.29
N ILE A 84 8.16 -10.77 7.80
CA ILE A 84 8.26 -9.34 8.11
C ILE A 84 7.92 -8.54 6.84
N ALA A 85 7.19 -7.45 7.01
CA ALA A 85 6.96 -6.48 5.96
C ALA A 85 7.43 -5.10 6.42
N LEU A 86 8.17 -4.41 5.55
CA LEU A 86 8.55 -3.01 5.70
C LEU A 86 7.76 -2.20 4.68
N ASP A 87 7.05 -1.18 5.14
CA ASP A 87 6.28 -0.27 4.28
C ASP A 87 6.78 1.16 4.45
N LEU A 88 7.65 1.60 3.55
CA LEU A 88 8.18 2.97 3.55
C LEU A 88 7.25 3.89 2.76
N GLY A 89 6.43 4.61 3.50
CA GLY A 89 5.45 5.56 2.98
C GLY A 89 5.96 6.99 2.82
N GLY A 90 5.04 7.95 2.87
CA GLY A 90 5.32 9.38 2.61
C GLY A 90 5.81 10.20 3.80
N SER A 91 5.42 9.85 5.02
CA SER A 91 5.74 10.61 6.24
C SER A 91 6.18 9.71 7.40
N ALA A 92 5.84 8.44 7.33
CA ALA A 92 6.21 7.44 8.32
C ALA A 92 6.45 6.13 7.61
N PHE A 93 7.13 5.21 8.26
CA PHE A 93 7.20 3.85 7.78
C PHE A 93 6.67 2.86 8.82
N ARG A 94 6.24 1.73 8.34
CA ARG A 94 5.62 0.70 9.16
C ARG A 94 6.39 -0.60 9.06
N ILE A 95 6.52 -1.28 10.19
CA ILE A 95 7.06 -2.63 10.26
C ILE A 95 5.95 -3.54 10.75
N LEU A 96 5.73 -4.63 10.03
CA LEU A 96 4.73 -5.63 10.36
C LEU A 96 5.39 -6.99 10.48
N ARG A 97 4.96 -7.77 11.45
CA ARG A 97 5.16 -9.21 11.47
C ARG A 97 3.83 -9.88 11.17
N VAL A 98 3.81 -10.77 10.22
CA VAL A 98 2.61 -11.52 9.80
C VAL A 98 2.90 -13.00 9.95
N LYS A 99 2.13 -13.68 10.79
CA LYS A 99 2.23 -15.12 10.99
C LYS A 99 0.94 -15.78 10.48
N VAL A 100 1.08 -16.63 9.50
CA VAL A 100 -0.03 -17.36 8.88
C VAL A 100 0.09 -18.84 9.23
N SER A 101 -0.95 -19.41 9.84
CA SER A 101 -1.02 -20.81 10.19
C SER A 101 -2.33 -21.48 9.72
N HIS A 102 -2.31 -22.78 9.53
CA HIS A 102 -3.42 -23.58 9.00
C HIS A 102 -3.74 -24.80 9.89
N GLU A 103 -3.42 -24.75 11.19
CA GLU A 103 -3.52 -25.94 12.05
C GLU A 103 -4.96 -26.47 12.22
N ASN A 104 -5.99 -25.57 12.23
CA ASN A 104 -7.41 -25.96 12.27
C ASN A 104 -8.28 -25.10 11.36
N ARG A 105 -7.96 -23.83 11.24
CA ARG A 105 -8.50 -22.84 10.31
C ARG A 105 -7.36 -21.90 9.95
N GLN A 106 -7.45 -21.26 8.80
CA GLN A 106 -6.49 -20.22 8.47
C GLN A 106 -6.57 -19.10 9.52
N THR A 107 -5.49 -18.92 10.26
CA THR A 107 -5.35 -17.81 11.21
C THR A 107 -4.22 -16.91 10.76
N VAL A 108 -4.46 -15.58 10.85
CA VAL A 108 -3.46 -14.56 10.57
C VAL A 108 -3.27 -13.74 11.84
N GLU A 109 -2.08 -13.88 12.45
CA GLU A 109 -1.65 -13.03 13.54
C GLU A 109 -0.80 -11.90 12.97
N MET A 110 -1.05 -10.66 13.38
CA MET A 110 -0.33 -9.49 12.88
C MET A 110 0.09 -8.58 14.04
N GLU A 111 1.38 -8.29 14.10
CA GLU A 111 1.99 -7.30 14.98
C GLU A 111 2.49 -6.15 14.12
N SER A 112 2.18 -4.91 14.48
CA SER A 112 2.50 -3.74 13.64
C SER A 112 2.99 -2.59 14.49
N GLU A 113 4.06 -1.93 14.04
CA GLU A 113 4.56 -0.69 14.62
C GLU A 113 4.79 0.35 13.53
N THR A 114 4.45 1.60 13.84
CA THR A 114 4.71 2.74 12.98
C THR A 114 5.85 3.56 13.55
N TYR A 115 6.77 3.95 12.70
CA TYR A 115 7.94 4.75 13.02
C TYR A 115 7.91 6.05 12.25
N ASP A 116 8.19 7.14 12.91
CA ASP A 116 8.32 8.43 12.25
C ASP A 116 9.61 8.48 11.41
N THR A 117 9.55 9.22 10.32
CA THR A 117 10.74 9.57 9.55
C THR A 117 10.94 11.08 9.66
N PRO A 118 11.83 11.55 10.56
CA PRO A 118 12.08 12.98 10.72
C PRO A 118 12.54 13.67 9.42
N ASP A 119 12.27 14.95 9.29
CA ASP A 119 12.63 15.74 8.11
C ASP A 119 14.14 15.68 7.82
N GLU A 120 14.98 15.68 8.84
CA GLU A 120 16.44 15.56 8.71
C GLU A 120 16.88 14.19 8.15
N ILE A 121 16.08 13.15 8.32
CA ILE A 121 16.29 11.82 7.72
C ILE A 121 15.79 11.82 6.28
N MET A 122 14.59 12.36 6.05
CA MET A 122 14.00 12.43 4.70
C MET A 122 14.79 13.30 3.72
N HIS A 123 15.47 14.34 4.22
CA HIS A 123 16.25 15.30 3.43
C HIS A 123 17.75 15.10 3.55
N GLY A 124 18.21 14.16 4.36
CA GLY A 124 19.61 13.87 4.59
C GLY A 124 20.27 13.04 3.47
N SER A 125 21.20 12.17 3.85
CA SER A 125 21.77 11.19 2.92
C SER A 125 20.96 9.91 2.90
N GLY A 126 20.96 9.19 1.77
CA GLY A 126 20.38 7.87 1.64
C GLY A 126 20.93 6.88 2.66
N THR A 127 22.22 6.96 2.97
CA THR A 127 22.84 6.13 4.01
C THR A 127 22.14 6.34 5.36
N ARG A 128 21.92 7.59 5.78
CA ARG A 128 21.23 7.88 7.03
C ARG A 128 19.78 7.39 7.01
N LEU A 129 19.10 7.52 5.87
CA LEU A 129 17.73 7.04 5.72
C LEU A 129 17.66 5.52 5.89
N PHE A 130 18.49 4.76 5.20
CA PHE A 130 18.46 3.30 5.30
C PHE A 130 19.04 2.79 6.63
N ASP A 131 20.02 3.46 7.22
CA ASP A 131 20.51 3.17 8.58
C ASP A 131 19.37 3.33 9.61
N HIS A 132 18.57 4.39 9.50
CA HIS A 132 17.40 4.60 10.36
C HIS A 132 16.35 3.49 10.20
N VAL A 133 16.04 3.09 8.96
CA VAL A 133 15.12 1.97 8.71
C VAL A 133 15.65 0.67 9.31
N ALA A 134 16.94 0.38 9.14
CA ALA A 134 17.57 -0.81 9.69
C ALA A 134 17.62 -0.80 11.23
N GLU A 135 17.80 0.36 11.86
CA GLU A 135 17.77 0.53 13.30
C GLU A 135 16.37 0.22 13.85
N CYS A 136 15.33 0.81 13.27
CA CYS A 136 13.95 0.55 13.69
C CYS A 136 13.56 -0.92 13.48
N LEU A 137 14.02 -1.55 12.37
CA LEU A 137 13.82 -2.98 12.15
C LEU A 137 14.49 -3.82 13.24
N GLY A 138 15.72 -3.51 13.60
CA GLY A 138 16.44 -4.18 14.69
C GLY A 138 15.69 -4.07 16.02
N ASN A 139 15.24 -2.87 16.37
CA ASN A 139 14.48 -2.61 17.59
C ASN A 139 13.14 -3.37 17.60
N PHE A 140 12.43 -3.39 16.49
CA PHE A 140 11.20 -4.18 16.32
C PHE A 140 11.46 -5.67 16.56
N MET A 141 12.50 -6.22 15.93
CA MET A 141 12.83 -7.65 16.06
C MET A 141 13.25 -8.02 17.49
N GLU A 142 13.97 -7.14 18.19
CA GLU A 142 14.33 -7.33 19.60
C GLU A 142 13.10 -7.33 20.50
N LYS A 143 12.22 -6.34 20.35
CA LYS A 143 10.97 -6.19 21.12
C LYS A 143 10.05 -7.40 20.96
N HIS A 144 9.90 -7.91 19.74
CA HIS A 144 9.06 -9.06 19.44
C HIS A 144 9.78 -10.41 19.59
N LYS A 145 11.01 -10.41 20.12
CA LYS A 145 11.82 -11.64 20.41
C LYS A 145 11.98 -12.54 19.18
N ILE A 146 12.23 -11.91 18.02
CA ILE A 146 12.42 -12.60 16.72
C ILE A 146 13.80 -12.32 16.11
N LYS A 147 14.72 -11.70 16.87
CA LYS A 147 16.06 -11.32 16.37
C LYS A 147 16.85 -12.51 15.83
N ASP A 148 16.70 -13.68 16.45
CA ASP A 148 17.40 -14.92 16.06
C ASP A 148 16.67 -15.72 14.98
N LYS A 149 15.49 -15.25 14.57
CA LYS A 149 14.70 -15.90 13.53
C LYS A 149 15.12 -15.42 12.15
N LYS A 150 15.29 -16.38 11.26
CA LYS A 150 15.55 -16.15 9.84
C LYS A 150 14.23 -15.93 9.10
N LEU A 151 13.65 -14.74 9.22
CA LEU A 151 12.36 -14.45 8.61
C LEU A 151 12.54 -13.81 7.22
N PRO A 152 11.69 -14.18 6.24
CA PRO A 152 11.61 -13.47 4.97
C PRO A 152 11.05 -12.06 5.20
N VAL A 153 11.63 -11.08 4.49
CA VAL A 153 11.22 -9.69 4.58
C VAL A 153 10.68 -9.21 3.23
N GLY A 154 9.46 -8.71 3.21
CA GLY A 154 8.92 -7.94 2.10
C GLY A 154 9.16 -6.45 2.30
N PHE A 155 9.64 -5.76 1.26
CA PHE A 155 9.88 -4.32 1.30
C PHE A 155 8.95 -3.59 0.34
N THR A 156 7.95 -2.89 0.89
CA THR A 156 7.10 -1.98 0.13
C THR A 156 7.73 -0.61 0.09
N PHE A 157 8.16 -0.21 -1.08
CA PHE A 157 8.81 1.07 -1.31
C PHE A 157 7.91 1.95 -2.18
N SER A 158 7.16 2.85 -1.54
CA SER A 158 6.07 3.63 -2.16
C SER A 158 6.56 4.82 -3.00
N PHE A 159 7.59 4.61 -3.82
CA PHE A 159 8.18 5.59 -4.76
C PHE A 159 8.37 4.94 -6.13
N PRO A 160 8.41 5.73 -7.22
CA PRO A 160 8.57 5.18 -8.56
C PRO A 160 9.93 4.53 -8.74
N CYS A 161 9.94 3.22 -8.99
CA CYS A 161 11.13 2.42 -9.17
C CYS A 161 11.14 1.71 -10.52
N ARG A 162 12.33 1.58 -11.09
CA ARG A 162 12.58 0.66 -12.20
C ARG A 162 13.09 -0.65 -11.63
N GLN A 163 12.22 -1.64 -11.56
CA GLN A 163 12.59 -2.99 -11.12
C GLN A 163 13.26 -3.77 -12.26
N LYS A 164 14.29 -4.53 -11.93
CA LYS A 164 14.93 -5.52 -12.82
C LYS A 164 14.67 -6.94 -12.37
N LYS A 165 14.50 -7.14 -11.05
CA LYS A 165 14.14 -8.42 -10.40
C LYS A 165 13.26 -8.14 -9.18
N LEU A 166 12.84 -9.19 -8.49
CA LEU A 166 12.11 -9.07 -7.22
C LEU A 166 12.95 -8.39 -6.13
N ASP A 167 14.24 -8.59 -6.16
CA ASP A 167 15.24 -8.13 -5.20
C ASP A 167 16.18 -7.06 -5.76
N GLU A 168 15.81 -6.41 -6.86
CA GLU A 168 16.60 -5.37 -7.50
C GLU A 168 15.71 -4.27 -8.04
N GLY A 169 15.81 -3.05 -7.49
CA GLY A 169 14.99 -1.93 -7.89
C GLY A 169 15.66 -0.57 -7.69
N TYR A 170 15.66 0.21 -8.75
CA TYR A 170 16.33 1.51 -8.83
C TYR A 170 15.31 2.63 -8.67
N LEU A 171 15.50 3.50 -7.68
CA LEU A 171 14.65 4.67 -7.53
C LEU A 171 14.77 5.58 -8.75
N ILE A 172 13.67 5.90 -9.41
CA ILE A 172 13.65 6.82 -10.56
C ILE A 172 13.81 8.25 -10.09
N LYS A 173 12.96 8.67 -9.15
CA LYS A 173 13.05 9.98 -8.48
C LYS A 173 12.24 9.96 -7.18
N TRP A 174 12.63 10.79 -6.25
CA TRP A 174 11.85 11.04 -5.06
C TRP A 174 10.51 11.71 -5.37
N THR A 175 9.51 11.38 -4.60
CA THR A 175 8.18 12.01 -4.59
C THR A 175 7.81 12.33 -3.14
N LYS A 176 6.65 12.95 -2.94
CA LYS A 176 6.19 13.35 -1.61
C LYS A 176 7.22 14.32 -0.98
N ARG A 177 7.57 14.12 0.30
CA ARG A 177 8.50 14.98 1.05
C ARG A 177 9.96 14.52 1.00
N PHE A 178 10.26 13.36 0.41
CA PHE A 178 11.62 12.80 0.41
C PHE A 178 12.54 13.51 -0.58
N LYS A 179 13.80 13.71 -0.16
CA LYS A 179 14.89 14.31 -0.94
C LYS A 179 16.25 13.73 -0.57
N ALA A 180 16.30 12.53 0.05
CA ALA A 180 17.54 11.93 0.51
C ALA A 180 18.54 11.79 -0.65
N SER A 181 19.74 12.32 -0.47
CA SER A 181 20.77 12.34 -1.51
C SER A 181 21.39 10.94 -1.72
N GLY A 182 21.83 10.66 -2.96
CA GLY A 182 22.54 9.41 -3.29
C GLY A 182 21.64 8.17 -3.39
N VAL A 183 20.32 8.34 -3.54
CA VAL A 183 19.36 7.24 -3.69
C VAL A 183 18.76 7.17 -5.08
N GLU A 184 18.51 8.33 -5.72
CA GLU A 184 18.01 8.35 -7.10
C GLU A 184 19.01 7.67 -8.03
N GLY A 185 18.54 6.72 -8.84
CA GLY A 185 19.35 5.87 -9.69
C GLY A 185 20.08 4.74 -8.98
N ALA A 186 20.02 4.65 -7.64
CA ALA A 186 20.62 3.56 -6.88
C ALA A 186 19.62 2.41 -6.63
N ASP A 187 20.15 1.21 -6.41
CA ASP A 187 19.38 0.05 -6.01
C ASP A 187 19.01 0.15 -4.52
N VAL A 188 17.72 0.41 -4.25
CA VAL A 188 17.19 0.62 -2.90
C VAL A 188 17.25 -0.64 -2.03
N VAL A 189 17.19 -1.82 -2.66
CA VAL A 189 17.35 -3.09 -1.95
C VAL A 189 18.77 -3.25 -1.46
N GLN A 190 19.74 -2.96 -2.30
CA GLN A 190 21.15 -3.03 -1.92
C GLN A 190 21.50 -2.01 -0.82
N LEU A 191 20.90 -0.80 -0.87
CA LEU A 191 21.08 0.20 0.20
C LEU A 191 20.51 -0.29 1.54
N LEU A 192 19.31 -0.87 1.52
CA LEU A 192 18.71 -1.46 2.72
C LEU A 192 19.55 -2.62 3.27
N ASN A 193 19.98 -3.52 2.40
CA ASN A 193 20.80 -4.68 2.78
C ASN A 193 22.09 -4.26 3.48
N LYS A 194 22.81 -3.30 2.92
CA LYS A 194 24.04 -2.76 3.54
C LYS A 194 23.80 -2.16 4.91
N ALA A 195 22.69 -1.47 5.09
CA ALA A 195 22.32 -0.88 6.38
C ALA A 195 21.98 -1.97 7.42
N ILE A 196 21.26 -3.01 7.01
CA ILE A 196 20.91 -4.15 7.86
C ILE A 196 22.17 -4.91 8.30
N GLU A 197 23.08 -5.20 7.36
CA GLU A 197 24.37 -5.85 7.64
C GLU A 197 25.21 -5.03 8.62
N LYS A 198 25.32 -3.72 8.40
CA LYS A 198 26.02 -2.79 9.28
C LYS A 198 25.45 -2.77 10.70
N ARG A 199 24.13 -2.89 10.85
CA ARG A 199 23.44 -2.94 12.15
C ARG A 199 23.66 -4.27 12.87
N GLY A 200 24.18 -5.31 12.20
CA GLY A 200 24.40 -6.63 12.78
C GLY A 200 23.09 -7.38 13.08
N VAL A 201 22.02 -7.01 12.41
CA VAL A 201 20.76 -7.77 12.46
C VAL A 201 20.95 -8.98 11.57
N THR A 202 20.96 -10.18 12.15
CA THR A 202 21.12 -11.42 11.40
C THR A 202 19.83 -11.77 10.68
N ILE A 203 19.53 -11.06 9.62
CA ILE A 203 18.49 -11.43 8.66
C ILE A 203 19.21 -12.21 7.57
N TYR A 204 18.82 -13.46 7.35
CA TYR A 204 19.45 -14.27 6.31
C TYR A 204 18.93 -13.84 4.94
N LEU A 205 19.76 -13.10 4.23
CA LEU A 205 19.50 -12.55 2.90
C LEU A 205 19.42 -13.60 1.78
N ASN A 206 19.79 -14.85 2.04
CA ASN A 206 19.87 -15.90 1.02
C ASN A 206 18.55 -16.66 0.75
N THR A 207 17.43 -16.27 1.36
CA THR A 207 16.11 -16.86 1.11
C THR A 207 15.03 -15.81 0.81
N PHE A 208 15.44 -14.62 0.46
CA PHE A 208 14.52 -13.53 0.21
C PHE A 208 13.86 -13.67 -1.16
N LYS A 209 12.62 -14.05 -1.16
CA LYS A 209 11.69 -13.57 -2.17
C LYS A 209 11.32 -12.14 -1.76
N GLN A 210 12.24 -11.20 -1.88
CA GLN A 210 11.96 -9.79 -1.69
C GLN A 210 11.06 -9.34 -2.83
N ALA A 211 9.81 -9.09 -2.51
CA ALA A 211 8.94 -8.36 -3.40
C ALA A 211 9.11 -6.86 -3.10
N ILE A 212 9.85 -6.11 -3.92
CA ILE A 212 9.66 -4.68 -3.99
C ILE A 212 8.29 -4.47 -4.60
N LEU A 213 7.30 -4.29 -3.75
CA LEU A 213 5.98 -3.88 -4.17
C LEU A 213 6.02 -2.38 -4.43
N CYS A 214 6.20 -2.01 -5.69
CA CYS A 214 5.90 -0.66 -6.14
C CYS A 214 4.37 -0.52 -6.14
N PHE A 215 3.76 -0.41 -4.95
CA PHE A 215 2.33 -0.25 -4.80
C PHE A 215 1.96 1.22 -4.66
N THR A 216 1.37 1.72 -5.70
CA THR A 216 0.36 2.74 -5.61
C THR A 216 -0.98 2.01 -5.43
N PHE A 217 -1.54 2.00 -4.22
CA PHE A 217 -2.97 1.77 -3.92
C PHE A 217 -3.61 0.37 -3.84
N ALA A 218 -3.00 -0.77 -4.14
CA ALA A 218 -3.79 -2.01 -4.23
C ALA A 218 -3.86 -2.91 -2.98
N PHE A 219 -2.97 -2.79 -2.00
CA PHE A 219 -2.87 -3.80 -0.92
C PHE A 219 -3.60 -3.45 0.39
N LEU A 220 -4.03 -2.22 0.59
CA LEU A 220 -4.73 -1.81 1.83
C LEU A 220 -6.21 -2.23 1.90
N PHE A 221 -6.80 -2.70 0.81
CA PHE A 221 -8.23 -3.07 0.76
C PHE A 221 -8.53 -4.57 0.86
N SER A 222 -7.56 -5.45 0.75
CA SER A 222 -7.82 -6.91 0.79
C SER A 222 -7.91 -7.50 2.21
N PHE A 223 -7.36 -6.84 3.22
CA PHE A 223 -7.35 -7.35 4.60
C PHE A 223 -8.44 -6.80 5.52
N GLN A 224 -9.35 -5.96 5.02
CA GLN A 224 -10.45 -5.39 5.82
C GLN A 224 -11.82 -6.04 5.56
N ARG A 225 -11.88 -7.19 4.88
CA ARG A 225 -13.10 -7.97 4.70
C ARG A 225 -12.90 -9.41 5.14
N SER A 226 -12.96 -9.64 6.42
CA SER A 226 -13.44 -10.88 7.03
C SER A 226 -13.86 -10.62 8.47
#